data_5a4766bbdc0fc9c003748a055bf6a0a3
#
_entry.id   5a4766bbdc0fc9c003748a055bf6a0a3
#
_cell.length_a   1.000
_cell.length_b   1.000
_cell.length_c   1.000
_cell.angle_alpha   90.00
_cell.angle_beta   90.00
_cell.angle_gamma   90.00
#
_symmetry.space_group_name_H-M   'P 1'
#
loop_
_entity.id
_entity.type
_entity.pdbx_description
1 polymer ?
#
loop_
_entity_poly.entity_id
_entity_poly.type
_entity_poly.pdbx_seq_one_letter_code
_entity_poly.pdbx_strand_id
1 'polypeptide(L)'
;NSPEVKHKTAITAAKILQLSQLKEHSDFEFDTLPFTDEEGKLITTFILRQKLSDLIFTIENIAKNTKTDFYQTVNNMSYRDYAEKYLLKNGMLTLDDIKYETGLYSLADYLTHADNYKIYQSFDDYFINKNQLARLKTLAGKHLVCLNCGAHLGFLYRKEFIDALKNDIGG
;
A
#
# COMPACT_ATOMS: atom_id res chain seq x y z
N ASN A 1 -13.09 19.97 2.27
CA ASN A 1 -12.58 19.32 3.49
C ASN A 1 -12.71 20.31 4.64
N SER A 2 -13.36 19.90 5.74
CA SER A 2 -13.43 20.71 6.95
C SER A 2 -12.04 20.94 7.55
N PRO A 3 -11.81 22.01 8.35
CA PRO A 3 -10.56 22.21 9.07
C PRO A 3 -10.14 20.99 9.91
N GLU A 4 -11.10 20.33 10.53
CA GLU A 4 -10.90 19.13 11.34
C GLU A 4 -10.32 17.96 10.51
N VAL A 5 -10.86 17.69 9.34
CA VAL A 5 -10.35 16.63 8.45
C VAL A 5 -8.94 16.95 7.98
N LYS A 6 -8.64 18.21 7.67
CA LYS A 6 -7.27 18.64 7.33
C LYS A 6 -6.30 18.41 8.48
N HIS A 7 -6.71 18.72 9.69
CA HIS A 7 -5.90 18.53 10.89
C HIS A 7 -5.60 17.05 11.15
N LYS A 8 -6.63 16.18 11.12
CA LYS A 8 -6.47 14.73 11.27
C LYS A 8 -5.58 14.14 10.17
N THR A 9 -5.75 14.56 8.93
CA THR A 9 -4.89 14.12 7.82
C THR A 9 -3.43 14.52 8.03
N ALA A 10 -3.16 15.73 8.53
CA ALA A 10 -1.81 16.18 8.82
C ALA A 10 -1.17 15.36 9.96
N ILE A 11 -1.93 15.06 11.01
CA ILE A 11 -1.45 14.20 12.11
C ILE A 11 -1.14 12.79 11.60
N THR A 12 -2.01 12.19 10.79
CA THR A 12 -1.80 10.85 10.23
C THR A 12 -0.56 10.82 9.34
N ALA A 13 -0.35 11.85 8.50
CA ALA A 13 0.85 11.97 7.68
C ALA A 13 2.13 12.13 8.51
N ALA A 14 2.10 12.95 9.57
CA ALA A 14 3.21 13.10 10.50
C ALA A 14 3.54 11.79 11.22
N LYS A 15 2.53 11.02 11.63
CA LYS A 15 2.69 9.69 12.25
C LYS A 15 3.36 8.71 11.27
N ILE A 16 2.93 8.67 10.02
CA ILE A 16 3.54 7.82 8.98
C ILE A 16 5.03 8.16 8.85
N LEU A 17 5.37 9.45 8.75
CA LEU A 17 6.75 9.89 8.64
C LEU A 17 7.58 9.50 9.87
N GLN A 18 7.03 9.71 11.07
CA GLN A 18 7.70 9.34 12.32
C GLN A 18 7.95 7.83 12.42
N LEU A 19 6.98 7.00 12.00
CA LEU A 19 7.12 5.54 11.98
C LEU A 19 8.20 5.09 10.99
N SER A 20 8.29 5.72 9.82
CA SER A 20 9.37 5.45 8.87
C SER A 20 10.74 5.73 9.48
N GLN A 21 10.91 6.88 10.15
CA GLN A 21 12.16 7.25 10.82
C GLN A 21 12.52 6.28 11.96
N LEU A 22 11.56 5.87 12.77
CA LEU A 22 11.78 4.89 13.83
C LEU A 22 12.23 3.55 13.26
N LYS A 23 11.63 3.10 12.18
CA LYS A 23 11.98 1.84 11.52
C LYS A 23 13.37 1.88 10.87
N GLU A 24 13.81 3.03 10.40
CA GLU A 24 15.15 3.24 9.83
C GLU A 24 16.26 3.09 10.89
N HIS A 25 15.97 3.46 12.15
CA HIS A 25 16.98 3.56 13.21
C HIS A 25 16.89 2.49 14.29
N SER A 26 15.92 1.59 14.22
CA SER A 26 15.71 0.56 15.24
C SER A 26 15.17 -0.74 14.65
N ASP A 27 15.42 -1.86 15.35
CA ASP A 27 14.78 -3.15 15.11
C ASP A 27 13.28 -3.14 15.48
N PHE A 28 12.62 -2.00 15.30
CA PHE A 28 11.24 -1.80 15.70
C PHE A 28 10.32 -2.70 14.85
N GLU A 29 9.67 -3.65 15.51
CA GLU A 29 8.74 -4.58 14.89
C GLU A 29 7.30 -4.09 15.08
N PHE A 30 6.58 -3.98 13.96
CA PHE A 30 5.13 -3.87 14.01
C PHE A 30 4.53 -5.23 13.70
N ASP A 31 3.92 -5.88 14.67
CA ASP A 31 3.10 -7.07 14.42
C ASP A 31 1.80 -6.70 13.72
N THR A 32 1.32 -5.50 13.95
CA THR A 32 0.16 -4.91 13.30
C THR A 32 0.49 -3.49 12.85
N LEU A 33 -0.18 -3.00 11.82
CA LEU A 33 -0.05 -1.60 11.42
C LEU A 33 -0.53 -0.70 12.57
N PRO A 34 0.28 0.28 13.01
CA PRO A 34 0.00 1.08 14.22
C PRO A 34 -0.97 2.22 13.93
N PHE A 35 -1.98 1.98 13.13
CA PHE A 35 -3.00 2.95 12.78
C PHE A 35 -4.32 2.59 13.46
N THR A 36 -5.00 3.62 13.96
CA THR A 36 -6.38 3.48 14.41
C THR A 36 -7.32 3.27 13.22
N ASP A 37 -8.53 2.78 13.47
CA ASP A 37 -9.56 2.63 12.42
C ASP A 37 -9.86 3.97 11.73
N GLU A 38 -9.81 5.08 12.47
CA GLU A 38 -10.03 6.42 11.92
C GLU A 38 -8.88 6.85 11.00
N GLU A 39 -7.64 6.60 11.38
CA GLU A 39 -6.47 6.83 10.54
C GLU A 39 -6.49 5.94 9.30
N GLY A 40 -6.88 4.69 9.43
CA GLY A 40 -7.10 3.76 8.31
C GLY A 40 -8.16 4.28 7.32
N LYS A 41 -9.26 4.82 7.82
CA LYS A 41 -10.30 5.46 6.98
C LYS A 41 -9.76 6.68 6.23
N LEU A 42 -8.94 7.51 6.87
CA LEU A 42 -8.32 8.67 6.21
C LEU A 42 -7.35 8.26 5.11
N ILE A 43 -6.52 7.25 5.35
CA ILE A 43 -5.59 6.71 4.35
C ILE A 43 -6.37 6.12 3.16
N THR A 44 -7.38 5.29 3.43
CA THR A 44 -8.23 4.69 2.41
C THR A 44 -8.93 5.77 1.59
N THR A 45 -9.52 6.77 2.23
CA THR A 45 -10.19 7.89 1.56
C THR A 45 -9.23 8.67 0.68
N PHE A 46 -8.00 8.90 1.14
CA PHE A 46 -6.99 9.58 0.35
C PHE A 46 -6.64 8.80 -0.93
N ILE A 47 -6.41 7.49 -0.81
CA ILE A 47 -6.12 6.60 -1.94
C ILE A 47 -7.29 6.60 -2.94
N LEU A 48 -8.52 6.43 -2.45
CA LEU A 48 -9.71 6.40 -3.30
C LEU A 48 -9.92 7.72 -4.05
N ARG A 49 -9.72 8.86 -3.37
CA ARG A 49 -9.88 10.17 -4.00
C ARG A 49 -8.80 10.48 -5.01
N GLN A 50 -7.55 10.15 -4.69
CA GLN A 50 -6.40 10.58 -5.51
C GLN A 50 -6.11 9.62 -6.68
N LYS A 51 -6.41 8.33 -6.52
CA LYS A 51 -5.94 7.29 -7.44
C LYS A 51 -7.04 6.50 -8.13
N LEU A 52 -8.17 6.27 -7.48
CA LEU A 52 -9.19 5.35 -7.97
C LEU A 52 -10.55 6.01 -8.27
N SER A 53 -10.71 7.30 -8.00
CA SER A 53 -12.01 7.98 -8.15
C SER A 53 -12.58 7.85 -9.56
N ASP A 54 -11.77 8.06 -10.59
CA ASP A 54 -12.28 8.03 -11.97
C ASP A 54 -12.66 6.62 -12.41
N LEU A 55 -11.92 5.60 -11.96
CA LEU A 55 -12.26 4.20 -12.20
C LEU A 55 -13.59 3.85 -11.54
N ILE A 56 -13.78 4.22 -10.28
CA ILE A 56 -15.03 3.94 -9.55
C ILE A 56 -16.21 4.68 -10.18
N PHE A 57 -16.03 5.93 -10.58
CA PHE A 57 -17.07 6.68 -11.28
C PHE A 57 -17.48 6.03 -12.59
N THR A 58 -16.55 5.44 -13.31
CA THR A 58 -16.82 4.70 -14.54
C THR A 58 -17.57 3.38 -14.25
N ILE A 59 -17.07 2.59 -13.30
CA ILE A 59 -17.68 1.28 -12.94
C ILE A 59 -19.10 1.46 -12.39
N GLU A 60 -19.29 2.42 -11.51
CA GLU A 60 -20.58 2.66 -10.85
C GLU A 60 -21.50 3.61 -11.64
N ASN A 61 -21.08 4.05 -12.82
CA ASN A 61 -21.82 5.01 -13.65
C ASN A 61 -22.29 6.25 -12.86
N ILE A 62 -21.41 6.78 -12.01
CA ILE A 62 -21.69 7.91 -11.13
C ILE A 62 -21.63 9.20 -11.93
N ALA A 63 -22.73 9.92 -12.00
CA ALA A 63 -22.80 11.19 -12.69
C ALA A 63 -21.85 12.24 -12.04
N LYS A 64 -21.27 13.12 -12.84
CA LYS A 64 -20.29 14.13 -12.38
C LYS A 64 -20.86 15.06 -11.29
N ASN A 65 -22.14 15.33 -11.28
CA ASN A 65 -22.82 16.18 -10.30
C ASN A 65 -23.03 15.50 -8.94
N THR A 66 -22.89 14.18 -8.85
CA THR A 66 -23.07 13.40 -7.61
C THR A 66 -21.73 13.03 -6.95
N LYS A 67 -20.62 13.52 -7.46
CA LYS A 67 -19.27 13.24 -6.89
C LYS A 67 -19.13 13.66 -5.44
N THR A 68 -19.80 14.73 -5.03
CA THR A 68 -19.76 15.20 -3.64
C THR A 68 -20.38 14.18 -2.69
N ASP A 69 -21.51 13.60 -3.05
CA ASP A 69 -22.20 12.58 -2.24
C ASP A 69 -21.37 11.28 -2.15
N PHE A 70 -20.74 10.90 -3.25
CA PHE A 70 -19.79 9.79 -3.26
C PHE A 70 -18.62 10.04 -2.30
N TYR A 71 -17.99 11.20 -2.36
CA TYR A 71 -16.89 11.53 -1.45
C TYR A 71 -17.33 11.60 0.02
N GLN A 72 -18.52 12.08 0.31
CA GLN A 72 -19.07 12.05 1.68
C GLN A 72 -19.25 10.62 2.16
N THR A 73 -19.79 9.75 1.31
CA THR A 73 -19.95 8.33 1.62
C THR A 73 -18.62 7.65 1.89
N VAL A 74 -17.63 7.84 1.01
CA VAL A 74 -16.29 7.21 1.13
C VAL A 74 -15.51 7.72 2.33
N ASN A 75 -15.70 8.99 2.73
CA ASN A 75 -15.02 9.55 3.91
C ASN A 75 -15.32 8.80 5.23
N ASN A 76 -16.42 8.09 5.27
CA ASN A 76 -16.87 7.36 6.46
C ASN A 76 -16.72 5.84 6.32
N MET A 77 -16.17 5.36 5.20
CA MET A 77 -15.99 3.93 4.96
C MET A 77 -14.67 3.42 5.51
N SER A 78 -14.72 2.25 6.15
CA SER A 78 -13.53 1.41 6.32
C SER A 78 -13.13 0.76 4.98
N TYR A 79 -11.92 0.21 4.90
CA TYR A 79 -11.51 -0.57 3.73
C TYR A 79 -12.46 -1.77 3.51
N ARG A 80 -12.91 -2.42 4.57
CA ARG A 80 -13.86 -3.53 4.51
C ARG A 80 -15.18 -3.09 3.87
N ASP A 81 -15.77 -1.99 4.36
CA ASP A 81 -17.03 -1.46 3.81
C ASP A 81 -16.89 -1.10 2.33
N TYR A 82 -15.75 -0.52 1.97
CA TYR A 82 -15.44 -0.20 0.58
C TYR A 82 -15.33 -1.46 -0.28
N ALA A 83 -14.58 -2.46 0.19
CA ALA A 83 -14.42 -3.71 -0.54
C ALA A 83 -15.78 -4.42 -0.72
N GLU A 84 -16.56 -4.55 0.33
CA GLU A 84 -17.90 -5.16 0.28
C GLU A 84 -18.84 -4.43 -0.67
N LYS A 85 -18.80 -3.11 -0.68
CA LYS A 85 -19.70 -2.31 -1.52
C LYS A 85 -19.33 -2.29 -3.01
N TYR A 86 -18.03 -2.23 -3.32
CA TYR A 86 -17.57 -1.98 -4.69
C TYR A 86 -16.80 -3.15 -5.30
N LEU A 87 -16.03 -3.89 -4.53
CA LEU A 87 -15.18 -4.96 -5.05
C LEU A 87 -15.88 -6.33 -5.01
N LEU A 88 -16.67 -6.58 -3.97
CA LEU A 88 -17.34 -7.86 -3.76
C LEU A 88 -18.79 -7.88 -4.25
N LYS A 89 -19.27 -6.82 -4.87
CA LYS A 89 -20.67 -6.60 -5.26
C LYS A 89 -21.28 -7.75 -6.06
N ASN A 90 -20.49 -8.46 -6.84
CA ASN A 90 -20.95 -9.53 -7.71
C ASN A 90 -20.85 -10.93 -7.07
N GLY A 91 -20.45 -11.05 -5.82
CA GLY A 91 -20.34 -12.34 -5.10
C GLY A 91 -19.32 -13.32 -5.67
N MET A 92 -18.47 -12.88 -6.62
CA MET A 92 -17.47 -13.74 -7.25
C MET A 92 -16.20 -13.90 -6.41
N LEU A 93 -15.94 -12.96 -5.50
CA LEU A 93 -14.75 -12.91 -4.66
C LEU A 93 -15.13 -12.67 -3.20
N THR A 94 -14.33 -13.20 -2.29
CA THR A 94 -14.36 -12.86 -0.86
C THR A 94 -13.25 -11.86 -0.53
N LEU A 95 -13.27 -11.29 0.68
CA LEU A 95 -12.15 -10.46 1.16
C LEU A 95 -10.84 -11.25 1.26
N ASP A 96 -10.91 -12.52 1.58
CA ASP A 96 -9.74 -13.37 1.67
C ASP A 96 -9.20 -13.73 0.27
N ASP A 97 -10.06 -13.92 -0.73
CA ASP A 97 -9.65 -14.04 -2.12
C ASP A 97 -8.92 -12.77 -2.58
N ILE A 98 -9.45 -11.59 -2.29
CA ILE A 98 -8.79 -10.33 -2.65
C ILE A 98 -7.42 -10.21 -1.96
N LYS A 99 -7.31 -10.51 -0.66
CA LYS A 99 -6.04 -10.47 0.05
C LYS A 99 -5.02 -11.44 -0.54
N TYR A 100 -5.47 -12.64 -0.91
CA TYR A 100 -4.62 -13.64 -1.52
C TYR A 100 -4.17 -13.20 -2.91
N GLU A 101 -5.11 -12.85 -3.80
CA GLU A 101 -4.84 -12.52 -5.21
C GLU A 101 -4.05 -11.21 -5.39
N THR A 102 -4.24 -10.23 -4.50
CA THR A 102 -3.48 -8.97 -4.55
C THR A 102 -2.14 -9.04 -3.83
N GLY A 103 -1.88 -10.12 -3.10
CA GLY A 103 -0.62 -10.31 -2.39
C GLY A 103 0.44 -10.99 -3.26
N LEU A 104 1.71 -10.62 -3.11
CA LEU A 104 2.82 -11.31 -3.79
C LEU A 104 2.89 -12.82 -3.47
N TYR A 105 2.21 -13.26 -2.43
CA TYR A 105 2.21 -14.67 -2.03
C TYR A 105 1.35 -15.58 -2.93
N SER A 106 0.40 -15.03 -3.70
CA SER A 106 -0.28 -15.77 -4.76
C SER A 106 0.68 -16.16 -5.89
N LEU A 107 1.78 -15.43 -6.01
CA LEU A 107 2.86 -15.67 -6.97
C LEU A 107 4.02 -16.49 -6.38
N ALA A 108 3.85 -17.15 -5.22
CA ALA A 108 4.95 -17.82 -4.51
C ALA A 108 5.69 -18.84 -5.39
N ASP A 109 4.97 -19.62 -6.17
CA ASP A 109 5.57 -20.59 -7.09
C ASP A 109 6.43 -19.92 -8.17
N TYR A 110 5.90 -18.87 -8.79
CA TYR A 110 6.63 -18.05 -9.76
C TYR A 110 7.87 -17.41 -9.14
N LEU A 111 7.72 -16.77 -7.97
CA LEU A 111 8.82 -16.09 -7.28
C LEU A 111 9.96 -17.03 -6.87
N THR A 112 9.63 -18.31 -6.65
CA THR A 112 10.61 -19.33 -6.26
C THR A 112 11.39 -19.90 -7.46
N HIS A 113 10.76 -20.01 -8.62
CA HIS A 113 11.31 -20.73 -9.76
C HIS A 113 11.72 -19.85 -10.94
N ALA A 114 11.16 -18.64 -11.07
CA ALA A 114 11.51 -17.74 -12.19
C ALA A 114 12.82 -16.98 -11.92
N ASP A 115 13.57 -16.73 -13.00
CA ASP A 115 14.83 -15.97 -12.95
C ASP A 115 14.74 -14.56 -13.57
N ASN A 116 13.60 -14.23 -14.17
CA ASN A 116 13.42 -13.04 -15.01
C ASN A 116 12.71 -11.89 -14.29
N TYR A 117 12.89 -11.74 -12.98
CA TYR A 117 12.29 -10.66 -12.21
C TYR A 117 13.26 -10.09 -11.17
N LYS A 118 12.95 -8.88 -10.70
CA LYS A 118 13.57 -8.24 -9.53
C LYS A 118 12.49 -7.56 -8.70
N ILE A 119 12.64 -7.62 -7.39
CA ILE A 119 11.79 -6.92 -6.41
C ILE A 119 12.68 -5.94 -5.68
N TYR A 120 12.31 -4.67 -5.68
CA TYR A 120 12.94 -3.63 -4.89
C TYR A 120 12.04 -3.25 -3.74
N GLN A 121 12.53 -3.38 -2.53
CA GLN A 121 11.79 -3.12 -1.30
C GLN A 121 12.61 -2.24 -0.38
N SER A 122 12.01 -1.21 0.20
CA SER A 122 12.64 -0.43 1.23
C SER A 122 12.54 -1.15 2.57
N PHE A 123 13.63 -1.17 3.33
CA PHE A 123 13.66 -1.81 4.65
C PHE A 123 12.75 -1.09 5.66
N ASP A 124 12.60 0.21 5.53
CA ASP A 124 11.78 1.09 6.38
C ASP A 124 10.32 1.26 5.89
N ASP A 125 9.87 0.42 4.95
CA ASP A 125 8.48 0.44 4.48
C ASP A 125 7.53 0.04 5.61
N TYR A 126 6.69 0.98 6.03
CA TYR A 126 5.76 0.80 7.13
C TYR A 126 4.52 -0.06 6.77
N PHE A 127 4.29 -0.37 5.49
CA PHE A 127 3.23 -1.29 5.07
C PHE A 127 3.64 -2.76 5.14
N ILE A 128 4.91 -3.06 5.29
CA ILE A 128 5.42 -4.41 5.37
C ILE A 128 6.03 -4.64 6.75
N ASN A 129 5.48 -5.57 7.52
CA ASN A 129 6.05 -5.97 8.78
C ASN A 129 7.25 -6.91 8.61
N LYS A 130 8.00 -7.15 9.69
CA LYS A 130 9.21 -7.97 9.67
C LYS A 130 8.95 -9.40 9.18
N ASN A 131 7.84 -10.02 9.59
CA ASN A 131 7.50 -11.37 9.19
C ASN A 131 7.17 -11.47 7.69
N GLN A 132 6.46 -10.47 7.16
CA GLN A 132 6.17 -10.36 5.73
C GLN A 132 7.46 -10.15 4.93
N LEU A 133 8.36 -9.29 5.39
CA LEU A 133 9.65 -9.06 4.74
C LEU A 133 10.53 -10.32 4.79
N ALA A 134 10.58 -11.03 5.91
CA ALA A 134 11.32 -12.28 6.04
C ALA A 134 10.78 -13.35 5.07
N ARG A 135 9.44 -13.48 4.98
CA ARG A 135 8.81 -14.39 4.02
C ARG A 135 9.11 -13.99 2.57
N LEU A 136 9.08 -12.71 2.25
CA LEU A 136 9.43 -12.22 0.91
C LEU A 136 10.91 -12.52 0.58
N LYS A 137 11.81 -12.36 1.54
CA LYS A 137 13.23 -12.75 1.39
C LYS A 137 13.39 -14.23 1.09
N THR A 138 12.63 -15.09 1.77
CA THR A 138 12.65 -16.53 1.53
C THR A 138 12.16 -16.90 0.13
N LEU A 139 11.08 -16.28 -0.34
CA LEU A 139 10.49 -16.56 -1.65
C LEU A 139 11.33 -16.02 -2.81
N ALA A 140 11.77 -14.77 -2.71
CA ALA A 140 12.45 -14.08 -3.81
C ALA A 140 13.99 -14.27 -3.80
N GLY A 141 14.57 -14.65 -2.68
CA GLY A 141 15.99 -14.93 -2.57
C GLY A 141 16.89 -13.83 -3.18
N LYS A 142 17.72 -14.22 -4.15
CA LYS A 142 18.63 -13.31 -4.90
C LYS A 142 17.92 -12.23 -5.73
N HIS A 143 16.62 -12.37 -5.95
CA HIS A 143 15.83 -11.44 -6.74
C HIS A 143 15.27 -10.29 -5.91
N LEU A 144 15.40 -10.32 -4.57
CA LEU A 144 15.01 -9.23 -3.69
C LEU A 144 16.19 -8.30 -3.41
N VAL A 145 16.05 -7.05 -3.78
CA VAL A 145 16.96 -5.96 -3.44
C VAL A 145 16.34 -5.13 -2.32
N CYS A 146 16.92 -5.20 -1.12
CA CYS A 146 16.48 -4.38 0.01
C CYS A 146 17.29 -3.08 0.05
N LEU A 147 16.59 -1.96 -0.05
CA LEU A 147 17.16 -0.63 0.07
C LEU A 147 17.05 -0.15 1.52
N ASN A 148 18.07 0.55 2.01
CA ASN A 148 18.17 0.93 3.42
C ASN A 148 17.03 1.85 3.87
N CYS A 149 16.58 2.74 3.00
CA CYS A 149 15.55 3.72 3.34
C CYS A 149 14.78 4.17 2.10
N GLY A 150 13.63 4.81 2.34
CA GLY A 150 12.77 5.34 1.30
C GLY A 150 11.29 5.11 1.57
N ALA A 151 10.96 4.47 2.68
CA ALA A 151 9.60 4.14 3.05
C ALA A 151 8.81 3.46 1.90
N HIS A 152 7.52 3.67 1.81
CA HIS A 152 6.70 3.11 0.74
C HIS A 152 6.90 3.88 -0.57
N LEU A 153 7.63 3.29 -1.52
CA LEU A 153 7.94 3.83 -2.85
C LEU A 153 8.78 5.13 -2.87
N GLY A 154 9.14 5.71 -1.73
CA GLY A 154 9.97 6.93 -1.69
C GLY A 154 11.40 6.70 -2.14
N PHE A 155 11.85 5.46 -2.20
CA PHE A 155 13.17 5.09 -2.72
C PHE A 155 13.31 5.28 -4.24
N LEU A 156 12.23 5.38 -5.00
CA LEU A 156 12.25 5.49 -6.47
C LEU A 156 13.09 6.67 -6.99
N TYR A 157 13.24 7.72 -6.19
CA TYR A 157 14.03 8.91 -6.54
C TYR A 157 15.45 8.89 -5.96
N ARG A 158 15.83 7.85 -5.22
CA ARG A 158 17.14 7.75 -4.59
C ARG A 158 18.18 7.19 -5.56
N LYS A 159 19.39 7.73 -5.44
CA LYS A 159 20.54 7.31 -6.25
C LYS A 159 20.81 5.81 -6.09
N GLU A 160 20.70 5.28 -4.87
CA GLU A 160 20.88 3.86 -4.55
C GLU A 160 19.98 2.96 -5.38
N PHE A 161 18.69 3.29 -5.48
CA PHE A 161 17.74 2.56 -6.34
C PHE A 161 18.10 2.70 -7.81
N ILE A 162 18.39 3.92 -8.27
CA ILE A 162 18.71 4.19 -9.68
C ILE A 162 19.96 3.42 -10.10
N ASP A 163 20.98 3.37 -9.26
CA ASP A 163 22.22 2.63 -9.53
C ASP A 163 21.98 1.11 -9.54
N ALA A 164 21.21 0.59 -8.59
CA ALA A 164 20.82 -0.82 -8.56
C ALA A 164 20.01 -1.21 -9.82
N LEU A 165 19.04 -0.40 -10.21
CA LEU A 165 18.23 -0.64 -11.39
C LEU A 165 19.07 -0.61 -12.69
N LYS A 166 20.02 0.32 -12.81
CA LYS A 166 20.92 0.38 -13.96
C LYS A 166 21.80 -0.86 -14.06
N ASN A 167 22.31 -1.37 -12.94
CA ASN A 167 23.12 -2.58 -12.90
C ASN A 167 22.30 -3.82 -13.31
N ASP A 168 21.03 -3.88 -12.91
CA ASP A 168 20.15 -5.02 -13.24
C ASP A 168 19.63 -4.99 -14.69
N ILE A 169 19.56 -3.80 -15.34
CA ILE A 169 19.11 -3.67 -16.74
C ILE A 169 20.31 -3.68 -17.71
N GLY A 170 21.47 -3.22 -17.27
CA GLY A 170 22.66 -3.04 -18.11
C GLY A 170 23.60 -4.26 -18.19
N GLY A 171 23.28 -5.34 -17.47
CA GLY A 171 23.97 -6.63 -17.55
C GLY A 171 23.20 -7.59 -18.42
#